data_3466a10323019bffd496e729a4d4c765
#
_entry.id   3466a10323019bffd496e729a4d4c765
#
_cell.length_a   1.000
_cell.length_b   1.000
_cell.length_c   1.000
_cell.angle_alpha   90.00
_cell.angle_beta   90.00
_cell.angle_gamma   90.00
#
_symmetry.space_group_name_H-M   'P 1'
#
loop_
_entity.id
_entity.type
_entity.pdbx_description
1 polymer ?
#
loop_
_entity_poly.entity_id
_entity_poly.type
_entity_poly.pdbx_seq_one_letter_code
_entity_poly.pdbx_strand_id
1 'polypeptide(L)'
;MAKFDLSFFYNKRNLYILGFLLAFVVTFMEVSRGRHLNFLAFADSTIDFWRGVSPYTPEFVSSHMRFFLYTPVFSVLFTPFAVLPAWLGPFVWNLLNYTMFFAAVFTLPARFTHDQKCRIFLYTLPILAQSLLSFQYNIPVAYIFLFSYSLLERNKGFWAVLLIMVSGLTKIYGIFSLALLVCYPRFWRNAGYVVLTGGVLFLLPALKLPLSGLIP
;
A
#
# COMPACT_ATOMS: atom_id res chain seq x y z
N MET A 1 10.59 41.99 -10.54
CA MET A 1 10.00 40.73 -10.01
C MET A 1 10.94 39.56 -10.35
N ALA A 2 11.59 38.97 -9.37
CA ALA A 2 12.41 37.79 -9.61
C ALA A 2 11.50 36.66 -10.13
N LYS A 3 11.77 36.13 -11.33
CA LYS A 3 11.07 34.94 -11.83
C LYS A 3 11.48 33.78 -10.91
N PHE A 4 10.52 33.24 -10.18
CA PHE A 4 10.73 32.05 -9.37
C PHE A 4 11.09 30.90 -10.31
N ASP A 5 12.31 30.40 -10.22
CA ASP A 5 12.77 29.28 -11.05
C ASP A 5 12.11 27.99 -10.54
N LEU A 6 11.11 27.51 -11.26
CA LEU A 6 10.39 26.28 -10.97
C LEU A 6 11.10 25.01 -11.46
N SER A 7 12.27 25.16 -12.12
CA SER A 7 13.02 24.01 -12.68
C SER A 7 13.35 22.95 -11.64
N PHE A 8 13.57 23.37 -10.39
CA PHE A 8 13.78 22.49 -9.25
C PHE A 8 12.66 21.43 -9.12
N PHE A 9 11.40 21.82 -9.27
CA PHE A 9 10.22 20.94 -9.13
C PHE A 9 9.95 20.06 -10.35
N TYR A 10 10.66 20.27 -11.46
CA TYR A 10 10.61 19.42 -12.64
C TYR A 10 11.81 18.47 -12.75
N ASN A 11 12.66 18.42 -11.72
CA ASN A 11 13.75 17.47 -11.63
C ASN A 11 13.34 16.25 -10.76
N LYS A 12 13.28 15.06 -11.38
CA LYS A 12 12.89 13.82 -10.73
C LYS A 12 13.69 13.53 -9.46
N ARG A 13 15.02 13.76 -9.49
CA ARG A 13 15.90 13.50 -8.34
C ARG A 13 15.57 14.43 -7.17
N ASN A 14 15.35 15.72 -7.46
CA ASN A 14 15.01 16.71 -6.43
C ASN A 14 13.68 16.38 -5.77
N LEU A 15 12.67 16.02 -6.58
CA LEU A 15 11.36 15.60 -6.06
C LEU A 15 11.46 14.35 -5.20
N TYR A 16 12.28 13.37 -5.61
CA TYR A 16 12.50 12.17 -4.79
C TYR A 16 13.13 12.53 -3.45
N ILE A 17 14.20 13.32 -3.45
CA ILE A 17 14.89 13.72 -2.21
C ILE A 17 13.97 14.52 -1.30
N LEU A 18 13.27 15.52 -1.85
CA LEU A 18 12.34 16.36 -1.08
C LEU A 18 11.25 15.52 -0.39
N GLY A 19 10.60 14.65 -1.14
CA GLY A 19 9.52 13.83 -0.59
C GLY A 19 10.04 12.73 0.35
N PHE A 20 11.25 12.20 0.11
CA PHE A 20 11.89 11.24 1.01
C PHE A 20 12.22 11.89 2.36
N LEU A 21 12.76 13.10 2.34
CA LEU A 21 13.01 13.89 3.56
C LEU A 21 11.71 14.21 4.29
N LEU A 22 10.66 14.59 3.55
CA LEU A 22 9.34 14.80 4.13
C LEU A 22 8.81 13.53 4.82
N ALA A 23 8.86 12.38 4.13
CA ALA A 23 8.44 11.10 4.69
C ALA A 23 9.24 10.71 5.93
N PHE A 24 10.55 10.94 5.92
CA PHE A 24 11.43 10.69 7.06
C PHE A 24 11.07 11.58 8.26
N VAL A 25 10.96 12.90 8.05
CA VAL A 25 10.65 13.87 9.12
C VAL A 25 9.27 13.60 9.72
N VAL A 26 8.26 13.38 8.87
CA VAL A 26 6.90 13.04 9.30
C VAL A 26 6.90 11.78 10.17
N THR A 27 7.59 10.73 9.70
CA THR A 27 7.67 9.47 10.44
C THR A 27 8.38 9.66 11.77
N PHE A 28 9.51 10.38 11.78
CA PHE A 28 10.26 10.68 13.00
C PHE A 28 9.38 11.42 14.02
N MET A 29 8.65 12.44 13.58
CA MET A 29 7.76 13.21 14.45
C MET A 29 6.65 12.36 15.07
N GLU A 30 6.04 11.49 14.31
CA GLU A 30 4.92 10.67 14.77
C GLU A 30 5.39 9.51 15.66
N VAL A 31 6.52 8.88 15.31
CA VAL A 31 7.10 7.82 16.16
C VAL A 31 7.60 8.37 17.49
N SER A 32 8.31 9.51 17.50
CA SER A 32 8.81 10.14 18.72
C SER A 32 7.69 10.62 19.66
N ARG A 33 6.49 10.90 19.12
CA ARG A 33 5.30 11.29 19.88
C ARG A 33 4.38 10.11 20.25
N GLY A 34 4.71 8.89 19.85
CA GLY A 34 3.87 7.71 20.06
C GLY A 34 2.55 7.73 19.26
N ARG A 35 2.46 8.51 18.18
CA ARG A 35 1.22 8.70 17.40
C ARG A 35 1.07 7.77 16.20
N HIS A 36 1.87 6.72 16.08
CA HIS A 36 1.83 5.75 14.99
C HIS A 36 0.86 4.58 15.26
N LEU A 37 -0.31 4.88 15.78
CA LEU A 37 -1.28 3.90 16.28
C LEU A 37 -1.77 2.91 15.20
N ASN A 38 -1.93 3.35 13.95
CA ASN A 38 -2.30 2.44 12.86
C ASN A 38 -1.20 1.41 12.58
N PHE A 39 0.08 1.83 12.61
CA PHE A 39 1.19 0.89 12.45
C PHE A 39 1.20 -0.13 13.60
N LEU A 40 0.99 0.30 14.82
CA LEU A 40 0.92 -0.60 15.98
C LEU A 40 -0.27 -1.57 15.85
N ALA A 41 -1.44 -1.11 15.41
CA ALA A 41 -2.59 -1.99 15.15
C ALA A 41 -2.25 -3.06 14.08
N PHE A 42 -1.49 -2.70 13.06
CA PHE A 42 -1.03 -3.63 12.02
C PHE A 42 -0.03 -4.65 12.57
N ALA A 43 0.93 -4.20 13.39
CA ALA A 43 1.94 -5.06 13.98
C ALA A 43 1.32 -6.03 14.99
N ASP A 44 0.48 -5.53 15.91
CA ASP A 44 -0.19 -6.33 16.93
C ASP A 44 -1.08 -7.41 16.27
N SER A 45 -1.92 -7.01 15.29
CA SER A 45 -2.77 -7.97 14.58
C SER A 45 -1.97 -9.03 13.82
N THR A 46 -0.80 -8.67 13.29
CA THR A 46 0.09 -9.61 12.61
C THR A 46 0.73 -10.59 13.58
N ILE A 47 1.19 -10.10 14.73
CA ILE A 47 1.79 -10.95 15.77
C ILE A 47 0.76 -11.93 16.31
N ASP A 48 -0.46 -11.47 16.60
CA ASP A 48 -1.54 -12.32 17.12
C ASP A 48 -2.01 -13.32 16.05
N PHE A 49 -2.09 -12.92 14.78
CA PHE A 49 -2.35 -13.86 13.68
C PHE A 49 -1.36 -15.03 13.70
N TRP A 50 -0.05 -14.79 13.86
CA TRP A 50 0.95 -15.85 13.91
C TRP A 50 0.90 -16.70 15.19
N ARG A 51 0.25 -16.20 16.24
CA ARG A 51 -0.09 -16.96 17.46
C ARG A 51 -1.38 -17.78 17.30
N GLY A 52 -2.09 -17.67 16.17
CA GLY A 52 -3.37 -18.34 15.94
C GLY A 52 -4.55 -17.60 16.57
N VAL A 53 -4.36 -16.34 16.98
CA VAL A 53 -5.43 -15.48 17.53
C VAL A 53 -6.04 -14.66 16.40
N SER A 54 -7.36 -14.66 16.30
CA SER A 54 -8.07 -13.84 15.31
C SER A 54 -8.08 -12.37 15.75
N PRO A 55 -7.69 -11.41 14.87
CA PRO A 55 -7.71 -9.99 15.20
C PRO A 55 -9.12 -9.38 15.23
N TYR A 56 -10.17 -10.19 14.98
CA TYR A 56 -11.57 -9.73 14.98
C TYR A 56 -12.32 -10.06 16.27
N THR A 57 -11.63 -10.65 17.25
CA THR A 57 -12.28 -11.00 18.51
C THR A 57 -12.42 -9.78 19.43
N PRO A 58 -13.47 -9.76 20.30
CA PRO A 58 -13.59 -8.73 21.32
C PRO A 58 -12.37 -8.64 22.24
N GLU A 59 -11.70 -9.77 22.49
CA GLU A 59 -10.49 -9.86 23.29
C GLU A 59 -9.33 -9.10 22.66
N PHE A 60 -9.15 -9.18 21.32
CA PHE A 60 -8.16 -8.38 20.61
C PHE A 60 -8.42 -6.89 20.78
N VAL A 61 -9.67 -6.45 20.57
CA VAL A 61 -10.05 -5.04 20.70
C VAL A 61 -9.83 -4.55 22.14
N SER A 62 -10.23 -5.34 23.14
CA SER A 62 -10.09 -4.96 24.54
C SER A 62 -8.64 -4.91 25.02
N SER A 63 -7.79 -5.84 24.54
CA SER A 63 -6.38 -5.91 24.95
C SER A 63 -5.51 -4.84 24.31
N HIS A 64 -5.79 -4.48 23.05
CA HIS A 64 -4.98 -3.52 22.29
C HIS A 64 -5.62 -2.12 22.18
N MET A 65 -6.90 -1.99 22.57
CA MET A 65 -7.71 -0.76 22.42
C MET A 65 -7.71 -0.22 20.98
N ARG A 66 -7.67 -1.13 19.98
CA ARG A 66 -7.57 -0.82 18.54
C ARG A 66 -8.45 -1.75 17.71
N PHE A 67 -8.96 -1.23 16.61
CA PHE A 67 -9.72 -2.01 15.64
C PHE A 67 -8.83 -2.40 14.46
N PHE A 68 -8.92 -3.67 14.05
CA PHE A 68 -8.29 -4.15 12.83
C PHE A 68 -9.33 -4.24 11.72
N LEU A 69 -9.20 -3.40 10.70
CA LEU A 69 -10.17 -3.23 9.60
C LEU A 69 -9.65 -3.79 8.26
N TYR A 70 -8.79 -4.78 8.33
CA TYR A 70 -8.17 -5.41 7.16
C TYR A 70 -8.44 -6.91 7.18
N THR A 71 -8.27 -7.60 6.04
CA THR A 71 -8.42 -9.06 6.01
C THR A 71 -7.20 -9.76 6.61
N PRO A 72 -7.28 -11.05 6.96
CA PRO A 72 -6.12 -11.81 7.47
C PRO A 72 -4.96 -11.90 6.46
N VAL A 73 -5.22 -11.74 5.15
CA VAL A 73 -4.18 -11.67 4.11
C VAL A 73 -3.22 -10.51 4.39
N PHE A 74 -3.73 -9.40 4.91
CA PHE A 74 -2.90 -8.26 5.31
C PHE A 74 -1.85 -8.68 6.36
N SER A 75 -2.25 -9.42 7.40
CA SER A 75 -1.32 -9.85 8.45
C SER A 75 -0.19 -10.72 7.91
N VAL A 76 -0.47 -11.60 6.94
CA VAL A 76 0.57 -12.38 6.26
C VAL A 76 1.56 -11.46 5.53
N LEU A 77 1.05 -10.49 4.76
CA LEU A 77 1.87 -9.58 3.96
C LEU A 77 2.60 -8.53 4.81
N PHE A 78 2.06 -8.17 5.97
CA PHE A 78 2.66 -7.19 6.87
C PHE A 78 3.74 -7.78 7.77
N THR A 79 3.88 -9.10 7.82
CA THR A 79 4.87 -9.81 8.65
C THR A 79 6.29 -9.21 8.60
N PRO A 80 6.87 -8.87 7.43
CA PRO A 80 8.22 -8.31 7.38
C PRO A 80 8.40 -7.01 8.17
N PHE A 81 7.33 -6.25 8.37
CA PHE A 81 7.36 -4.98 9.12
C PHE A 81 7.08 -5.21 10.60
N ALA A 82 6.20 -6.16 10.93
CA ALA A 82 5.82 -6.47 12.30
C ALA A 82 6.94 -7.11 13.12
N VAL A 83 7.87 -7.82 12.46
CA VAL A 83 9.02 -8.46 13.14
C VAL A 83 10.20 -7.51 13.35
N LEU A 84 10.16 -6.31 12.79
CA LEU A 84 11.21 -5.30 12.99
C LEU A 84 11.09 -4.68 14.39
N PRO A 85 12.20 -4.16 14.94
CA PRO A 85 12.14 -3.36 16.16
C PRO A 85 11.08 -2.26 16.08
N ALA A 86 10.36 -2.01 17.16
CA ALA A 86 9.21 -1.08 17.19
C ALA A 86 9.53 0.33 16.69
N TRP A 87 10.77 0.79 16.82
CA TRP A 87 11.23 2.07 16.28
C TRP A 87 11.56 2.01 14.77
N LEU A 88 11.99 0.85 14.24
CA LEU A 88 12.45 0.70 12.86
C LEU A 88 11.29 0.37 11.90
N GLY A 89 10.36 -0.48 12.33
CA GLY A 89 9.23 -0.93 11.50
C GLY A 89 8.44 0.22 10.86
N PRO A 90 8.03 1.25 11.63
CA PRO A 90 7.33 2.42 11.09
C PRO A 90 8.14 3.19 10.03
N PHE A 91 9.46 3.33 10.20
CA PHE A 91 10.32 3.98 9.21
C PHE A 91 10.39 3.18 7.91
N VAL A 92 10.65 1.88 8.01
CA VAL A 92 10.71 1.01 6.82
C VAL A 92 9.37 1.03 6.10
N TRP A 93 8.26 0.96 6.83
CA TRP A 93 6.91 1.06 6.26
C TRP A 93 6.68 2.35 5.48
N ASN A 94 6.86 3.50 6.11
CA ASN A 94 6.59 4.79 5.49
C ASN A 94 7.55 5.12 4.35
N LEU A 95 8.85 4.88 4.51
CA LEU A 95 9.84 5.16 3.47
C LEU A 95 9.67 4.23 2.26
N LEU A 96 9.31 2.96 2.48
CA LEU A 96 8.96 2.05 1.40
C LEU A 96 7.71 2.53 0.66
N ASN A 97 6.64 2.86 1.39
CA ASN A 97 5.40 3.34 0.78
C ASN A 97 5.61 4.61 -0.03
N TYR A 98 6.38 5.56 0.50
CA TYR A 98 6.78 6.75 -0.25
C TYR A 98 7.52 6.38 -1.54
N THR A 99 8.56 5.55 -1.43
CA THR A 99 9.41 5.15 -2.56
C THR A 99 8.60 4.42 -3.63
N MET A 100 7.70 3.50 -3.23
CA MET A 100 6.83 2.77 -4.15
C MET A 100 5.83 3.70 -4.85
N PHE A 101 5.25 4.65 -4.13
CA PHE A 101 4.36 5.64 -4.73
C PHE A 101 5.09 6.52 -5.74
N PHE A 102 6.28 7.02 -5.38
CA PHE A 102 7.12 7.77 -6.30
C PHE A 102 7.45 6.95 -7.55
N ALA A 103 7.92 5.71 -7.37
CA ALA A 103 8.24 4.81 -8.47
C ALA A 103 7.01 4.56 -9.37
N ALA A 104 5.83 4.36 -8.78
CA ALA A 104 4.60 4.13 -9.52
C ALA A 104 4.23 5.31 -10.44
N VAL A 105 4.34 6.55 -9.93
CA VAL A 105 4.11 7.76 -10.73
C VAL A 105 5.11 7.87 -11.88
N PHE A 106 6.40 7.66 -11.61
CA PHE A 106 7.44 7.82 -12.64
C PHE A 106 7.57 6.63 -13.60
N THR A 107 6.93 5.49 -13.31
CA THR A 107 6.82 4.34 -14.24
C THR A 107 5.55 4.37 -15.09
N LEU A 108 4.68 5.36 -14.95
CA LEU A 108 3.54 5.57 -15.83
C LEU A 108 3.95 5.52 -17.31
N PRO A 109 3.07 5.05 -18.22
CA PRO A 109 3.37 4.89 -19.64
C PRO A 109 3.95 6.14 -20.29
N ALA A 110 4.63 5.96 -21.45
CA ALA A 110 5.31 7.04 -22.17
C ALA A 110 4.38 8.15 -22.67
N ARG A 111 3.07 7.89 -22.75
CA ARG A 111 2.06 8.93 -23.07
C ARG A 111 1.98 10.04 -22.01
N PHE A 112 2.45 9.78 -20.79
CA PHE A 112 2.62 10.82 -19.77
C PHE A 112 4.02 11.42 -19.89
N THR A 113 4.10 12.69 -20.22
CA THR A 113 5.38 13.41 -20.29
C THR A 113 6.04 13.49 -18.92
N HIS A 114 7.34 13.78 -18.89
CA HIS A 114 8.06 13.96 -17.63
C HIS A 114 7.42 15.03 -16.74
N ASP A 115 7.05 16.17 -17.33
CA ASP A 115 6.41 17.28 -16.62
C ASP A 115 5.04 16.90 -16.04
N GLN A 116 4.26 16.11 -16.78
CA GLN A 116 2.98 15.60 -16.26
C GLN A 116 3.19 14.70 -15.05
N LYS A 117 4.19 13.81 -15.06
CA LYS A 117 4.53 12.96 -13.92
C LYS A 117 4.96 13.79 -12.71
N CYS A 118 5.77 14.82 -12.92
CA CYS A 118 6.16 15.76 -11.86
C CYS A 118 4.93 16.47 -11.26
N ARG A 119 4.02 16.95 -12.11
CA ARG A 119 2.77 17.62 -11.65
C ARG A 119 1.86 16.64 -10.89
N ILE A 120 1.66 15.43 -11.40
CA ILE A 120 0.88 14.39 -10.70
C ILE A 120 1.46 14.17 -9.30
N PHE A 121 2.78 13.99 -9.20
CA PHE A 121 3.43 13.78 -7.92
C PHE A 121 3.25 14.98 -6.99
N LEU A 122 3.48 16.20 -7.47
CA LEU A 122 3.34 17.44 -6.68
C LEU A 122 1.90 17.64 -6.16
N TYR A 123 0.89 17.42 -7.02
CA TYR A 123 -0.51 17.56 -6.61
C TYR A 123 -0.96 16.50 -5.61
N THR A 124 -0.32 15.34 -5.59
CA THR A 124 -0.62 14.27 -4.62
C THR A 124 0.13 14.41 -3.31
N LEU A 125 1.16 15.27 -3.22
CA LEU A 125 1.98 15.44 -2.01
C LEU A 125 1.18 15.72 -0.72
N PRO A 126 0.16 16.58 -0.70
CA PRO A 126 -0.60 16.84 0.52
C PRO A 126 -1.33 15.60 1.04
N ILE A 127 -1.97 14.83 0.12
CA ILE A 127 -2.67 13.60 0.47
C ILE A 127 -1.67 12.51 0.88
N LEU A 128 -0.53 12.44 0.20
CA LEU A 128 0.56 11.54 0.55
C LEU A 128 1.09 11.83 1.95
N ALA A 129 1.37 13.10 2.28
CA ALA A 129 1.82 13.53 3.59
C ALA A 129 0.80 13.16 4.69
N GLN A 130 -0.48 13.42 4.47
CA GLN A 130 -1.55 13.04 5.40
C GLN A 130 -1.61 11.53 5.63
N SER A 131 -1.43 10.73 4.58
CA SER A 131 -1.43 9.27 4.69
C SER A 131 -0.19 8.72 5.39
N LEU A 132 0.98 9.37 5.22
CA LEU A 132 2.21 9.05 5.95
C LEU A 132 2.10 9.40 7.44
N LEU A 133 1.53 10.56 7.79
CA LEU A 133 1.23 10.96 9.17
C LEU A 133 0.37 9.92 9.89
N SER A 134 -0.59 9.35 9.18
CA SER A 134 -1.54 8.40 9.73
C SER A 134 -1.11 6.94 9.58
N PHE A 135 0.04 6.62 8.96
CA PHE A 135 0.51 5.26 8.67
C PHE A 135 -0.54 4.40 7.96
N GLN A 136 -1.32 5.01 7.06
CA GLN A 136 -2.45 4.34 6.42
C GLN A 136 -2.05 3.47 5.23
N TYR A 137 -2.82 2.41 5.01
CA TYR A 137 -2.70 1.54 3.82
C TYR A 137 -3.25 2.17 2.53
N ASN A 138 -3.66 3.43 2.54
CA ASN A 138 -4.16 4.11 1.34
C ASN A 138 -3.07 4.33 0.28
N ILE A 139 -1.81 4.55 0.72
CA ILE A 139 -0.68 4.70 -0.20
C ILE A 139 -0.42 3.41 -0.99
N PRO A 140 -0.34 2.21 -0.36
CA PRO A 140 -0.32 0.94 -1.08
C PRO A 140 -1.42 0.79 -2.12
N VAL A 141 -2.66 1.08 -1.78
CA VAL A 141 -3.77 1.01 -2.75
C VAL A 141 -3.51 1.90 -3.97
N ALA A 142 -3.03 3.14 -3.74
CA ALA A 142 -2.76 4.09 -4.81
C ALA A 142 -1.61 3.64 -5.73
N TYR A 143 -0.46 3.23 -5.18
CA TYR A 143 0.65 2.82 -6.04
C TYR A 143 0.40 1.46 -6.71
N ILE A 144 -0.32 0.55 -6.07
CA ILE A 144 -0.71 -0.71 -6.68
C ILE A 144 -1.62 -0.45 -7.88
N PHE A 145 -2.59 0.47 -7.77
CA PHE A 145 -3.43 0.88 -8.90
C PHE A 145 -2.59 1.42 -10.07
N LEU A 146 -1.64 2.33 -9.80
CA LEU A 146 -0.77 2.91 -10.83
C LEU A 146 0.17 1.87 -11.47
N PHE A 147 0.75 0.96 -10.67
CA PHE A 147 1.57 -0.13 -11.19
C PHE A 147 0.74 -1.10 -12.03
N SER A 148 -0.46 -1.47 -11.56
CA SER A 148 -1.35 -2.38 -12.30
C SER A 148 -1.73 -1.79 -13.66
N TYR A 149 -2.08 -0.51 -13.69
CA TYR A 149 -2.32 0.21 -14.93
C TYR A 149 -1.08 0.17 -15.85
N SER A 150 0.11 0.49 -15.34
CA SER A 150 1.36 0.46 -16.12
C SER A 150 1.72 -0.94 -16.62
N LEU A 151 1.38 -1.98 -15.88
CA LEU A 151 1.59 -3.39 -16.27
C LEU A 151 0.60 -3.83 -17.36
N LEU A 152 -0.66 -3.41 -17.27
CA LEU A 152 -1.67 -3.68 -18.31
C LEU A 152 -1.28 -3.03 -19.65
N GLU A 153 -0.80 -1.78 -19.63
CA GLU A 153 -0.27 -1.09 -20.81
C GLU A 153 0.90 -1.85 -21.47
N ARG A 154 1.67 -2.59 -20.67
CA ARG A 154 2.80 -3.42 -21.13
C ARG A 154 2.40 -4.87 -21.42
N ASN A 155 1.11 -5.19 -21.52
CA ASN A 155 0.58 -6.54 -21.71
C ASN A 155 0.98 -7.57 -20.63
N LYS A 156 1.34 -7.11 -19.43
CA LYS A 156 1.71 -7.95 -18.28
C LYS A 156 0.50 -8.24 -17.38
N GLY A 157 -0.59 -8.77 -17.93
CA GLY A 157 -1.88 -8.95 -17.27
C GLY A 157 -1.81 -9.76 -15.97
N PHE A 158 -1.04 -10.86 -15.94
CA PHE A 158 -0.88 -11.67 -14.72
C PHE A 158 -0.37 -10.86 -13.53
N TRP A 159 0.71 -10.10 -13.71
CA TRP A 159 1.30 -9.27 -12.65
C TRP A 159 0.38 -8.12 -12.22
N ALA A 160 -0.34 -7.52 -13.18
CA ALA A 160 -1.33 -6.50 -12.87
C ALA A 160 -2.45 -7.06 -12.00
N VAL A 161 -3.01 -8.22 -12.38
CA VAL A 161 -4.06 -8.88 -11.61
C VAL A 161 -3.59 -9.32 -10.24
N LEU A 162 -2.37 -9.88 -10.13
CA LEU A 162 -1.80 -10.25 -8.84
C LEU A 162 -1.74 -9.04 -7.88
N LEU A 163 -1.26 -7.88 -8.36
CA LEU A 163 -1.21 -6.65 -7.55
C LEU A 163 -2.62 -6.17 -7.16
N ILE A 164 -3.58 -6.20 -8.09
CA ILE A 164 -4.97 -5.84 -7.82
C ILE A 164 -5.55 -6.74 -6.73
N MET A 165 -5.33 -8.06 -6.83
CA MET A 165 -5.85 -9.01 -5.85
C MET A 165 -5.17 -8.85 -4.48
N VAL A 166 -3.86 -8.58 -4.44
CA VAL A 166 -3.16 -8.19 -3.19
C VAL A 166 -3.84 -6.97 -2.57
N SER A 167 -4.08 -5.92 -3.34
CA SER A 167 -4.73 -4.70 -2.83
C SER A 167 -6.16 -4.96 -2.36
N GLY A 168 -6.97 -5.67 -3.16
CA GLY A 168 -8.38 -5.95 -2.88
C GLY A 168 -8.59 -6.88 -1.70
N LEU A 169 -7.72 -7.89 -1.55
CA LEU A 169 -7.78 -8.84 -0.43
C LEU A 169 -7.12 -8.29 0.83
N THR A 170 -6.36 -7.24 0.79
CA THR A 170 -5.86 -6.57 2.00
C THR A 170 -6.81 -5.48 2.46
N LYS A 171 -7.32 -4.66 1.54
CA LYS A 171 -8.25 -3.59 1.83
C LYS A 171 -9.35 -3.54 0.78
N ILE A 172 -10.61 -3.60 1.21
CA ILE A 172 -11.77 -3.72 0.32
C ILE A 172 -11.79 -2.68 -0.81
N TYR A 173 -11.29 -1.48 -0.58
CA TYR A 173 -11.24 -0.44 -1.62
C TYR A 173 -10.32 -0.80 -2.79
N GLY A 174 -9.33 -1.66 -2.57
CA GLY A 174 -8.43 -2.15 -3.62
C GLY A 174 -9.17 -2.94 -4.71
N ILE A 175 -10.34 -3.53 -4.39
CA ILE A 175 -11.16 -4.29 -5.33
C ILE A 175 -11.63 -3.44 -6.50
N PHE A 176 -11.84 -2.13 -6.31
CA PHE A 176 -12.24 -1.22 -7.39
C PHE A 176 -11.21 -1.15 -8.52
N SER A 177 -9.96 -1.53 -8.26
CA SER A 177 -8.93 -1.64 -9.31
C SER A 177 -9.24 -2.71 -10.36
N LEU A 178 -10.16 -3.66 -10.06
CA LEU A 178 -10.65 -4.64 -11.05
C LEU A 178 -11.35 -3.97 -12.24
N ALA A 179 -11.92 -2.78 -12.06
CA ALA A 179 -12.53 -2.02 -13.15
C ALA A 179 -11.52 -1.73 -14.29
N LEU A 180 -10.23 -1.65 -14.00
CA LEU A 180 -9.20 -1.51 -15.04
C LEU A 180 -9.26 -2.65 -16.05
N LEU A 181 -9.56 -3.89 -15.62
CA LEU A 181 -9.52 -5.07 -16.49
C LEU A 181 -10.57 -5.02 -17.59
N VAL A 182 -11.68 -4.28 -17.37
CA VAL A 182 -12.74 -4.10 -18.38
C VAL A 182 -12.25 -3.27 -19.56
N CYS A 183 -11.32 -2.33 -19.32
CA CYS A 183 -10.78 -1.43 -20.32
C CYS A 183 -9.65 -2.06 -21.19
N TYR A 184 -9.20 -3.28 -20.86
CA TYR A 184 -8.06 -3.91 -21.52
C TYR A 184 -8.43 -5.18 -22.30
N PRO A 185 -7.76 -5.46 -23.42
CA PRO A 185 -7.97 -6.68 -24.17
C PRO A 185 -7.67 -7.94 -23.35
N ARG A 186 -8.22 -9.08 -23.78
CA ARG A 186 -8.05 -10.39 -23.11
C ARG A 186 -8.73 -10.43 -21.72
N PHE A 187 -9.87 -9.79 -21.58
CA PHE A 187 -10.67 -9.76 -20.35
C PHE A 187 -10.82 -11.15 -19.71
N TRP A 188 -11.27 -12.16 -20.47
CA TRP A 188 -11.48 -13.51 -19.95
C TRP A 188 -10.21 -14.18 -19.40
N ARG A 189 -9.07 -13.94 -20.05
CA ARG A 189 -7.78 -14.41 -19.53
C ARG A 189 -7.42 -13.73 -18.21
N ASN A 190 -7.63 -12.44 -18.12
CA ASN A 190 -7.39 -11.69 -16.89
C ASN A 190 -8.39 -12.10 -15.78
N ALA A 191 -9.65 -12.41 -16.12
CA ALA A 191 -10.63 -12.99 -15.19
C ALA A 191 -10.16 -14.35 -14.65
N GLY A 192 -9.59 -15.21 -15.49
CA GLY A 192 -8.96 -16.45 -15.02
C GLY A 192 -7.81 -16.21 -14.04
N TYR A 193 -6.99 -15.18 -14.27
CA TYR A 193 -5.95 -14.79 -13.30
C TYR A 193 -6.53 -14.26 -11.99
N VAL A 194 -7.68 -13.56 -12.01
CA VAL A 194 -8.38 -13.12 -10.78
C VAL A 194 -8.78 -14.32 -9.93
N VAL A 195 -9.40 -15.34 -10.55
CA VAL A 195 -9.80 -16.55 -9.83
C VAL A 195 -8.57 -17.27 -9.25
N LEU A 196 -7.52 -17.44 -10.05
CA LEU A 196 -6.30 -18.11 -9.62
C LEU A 196 -5.60 -17.37 -8.48
N THR A 197 -5.25 -16.09 -8.69
CA THR A 197 -4.49 -15.31 -7.71
C THR A 197 -5.33 -14.98 -6.49
N GLY A 198 -6.63 -14.70 -6.68
CA GLY A 198 -7.58 -14.48 -5.60
C GLY A 198 -7.74 -15.71 -4.71
N GLY A 199 -7.91 -16.88 -5.30
CA GLY A 199 -8.00 -18.13 -4.56
C GLY A 199 -6.74 -18.45 -3.77
N VAL A 200 -5.57 -18.33 -4.39
CA VAL A 200 -4.29 -18.56 -3.69
C VAL A 200 -4.10 -17.58 -2.54
N LEU A 201 -4.30 -16.29 -2.77
CA LEU A 201 -4.12 -15.26 -1.74
C LEU A 201 -5.14 -15.40 -0.61
N PHE A 202 -6.41 -15.73 -0.94
CA PHE A 202 -7.46 -15.95 0.06
C PHE A 202 -7.13 -17.12 0.99
N LEU A 203 -6.47 -18.16 0.47
CA LEU A 203 -6.09 -19.34 1.25
C LEU A 203 -4.80 -19.14 2.06
N LEU A 204 -3.98 -18.11 1.81
CA LEU A 204 -2.74 -17.88 2.56
C LEU A 204 -2.94 -17.86 4.09
N PRO A 205 -3.96 -17.18 4.64
CA PRO A 205 -4.17 -17.17 6.08
C PRO A 205 -4.55 -18.52 6.68
N ALA A 206 -5.03 -19.48 5.88
CA ALA A 206 -5.32 -20.85 6.33
C ALA A 206 -4.08 -21.60 6.83
N LEU A 207 -2.89 -21.06 6.59
CA LEU A 207 -1.63 -21.54 7.19
C LEU A 207 -1.65 -21.45 8.73
N LYS A 208 -2.48 -20.59 9.31
CA LYS A 208 -2.53 -20.33 10.77
C LYS A 208 -3.94 -20.31 11.35
N LEU A 209 -4.94 -19.86 10.59
CA LEU A 209 -6.31 -19.78 11.06
C LEU A 209 -7.17 -20.88 10.41
N PRO A 210 -8.14 -21.44 11.13
CA PRO A 210 -9.14 -22.32 10.51
C PRO A 210 -9.96 -21.54 9.45
N LEU A 211 -10.51 -22.25 8.47
CA LEU A 211 -11.28 -21.62 7.38
C LEU A 211 -12.44 -20.76 7.89
N SER A 212 -13.06 -21.14 9.02
CA SER A 212 -14.08 -20.34 9.71
C SER A 212 -13.57 -19.01 10.26
N GLY A 213 -12.28 -18.85 10.47
CA GLY A 213 -11.66 -17.61 10.95
C GLY A 213 -11.13 -16.70 9.84
N LEU A 214 -11.33 -17.07 8.55
CA LEU A 214 -10.90 -16.25 7.40
C LEU A 214 -11.89 -15.16 7.04
N ILE A 215 -13.12 -15.27 7.52
CA ILE A 215 -14.20 -14.31 7.28
C ILE A 215 -14.52 -13.66 8.63
N PRO A 216 -14.50 -12.32 8.71
CA PRO A 216 -14.81 -11.58 9.92
C PRO A 216 -16.27 -11.75 10.33
#